data_c578177bea3630b7bee15b45b3cc01a1
#
_entry.id   c578177bea3630b7bee15b45b3cc01a1
#
_cell.length_a   1.000
_cell.length_b   1.000
_cell.length_c   1.000
_cell.angle_alpha   90.00
_cell.angle_beta   90.00
_cell.angle_gamma   90.00
#
_symmetry.space_group_name_H-M   'P 1'
#
loop_
_entity.id
_entity.type
_entity.pdbx_description
1 polymer ?
#
loop_
_entity_poly.entity_id
_entity_poly.type
_entity_poly.pdbx_seq_one_letter_code
_entity_poly.pdbx_strand_id
1 'polypeptide(L)'
;LATFGLVASGMSLMGYFVPRIAKILADKRTPSQNFFLLCGLLMIGLWGISEAIPYWGILPAVLLYATMQCMNYLSSRYLNEKAPSDKRATVLSFRGLSTNVSYGAVSLLYSSLIAWIKLQDVNPEDDGRTLSDQDSVFVEALGWFPWYFVITLISATLFFRLRFRKKNL
;
A
#
# COMPACT_ATOMS: atom_id res chain seq x y z
N LEU A 1 -25.27 2.09 6.76
CA LEU A 1 -24.76 3.47 6.74
C LEU A 1 -24.08 3.86 8.07
N ALA A 2 -24.69 3.56 9.24
CA ALA A 2 -24.11 3.88 10.56
C ALA A 2 -22.73 3.21 10.78
N THR A 3 -22.57 1.96 10.34
CA THR A 3 -21.33 1.21 10.46
C THR A 3 -20.18 1.86 9.70
N PHE A 4 -20.45 2.39 8.49
CA PHE A 4 -19.44 3.13 7.72
C PHE A 4 -18.98 4.41 8.42
N GLY A 5 -19.94 5.12 9.05
CA GLY A 5 -19.62 6.32 9.83
C GLY A 5 -18.72 6.02 11.04
N LEU A 6 -18.96 4.92 11.75
CA LEU A 6 -18.13 4.49 12.88
C LEU A 6 -16.71 4.13 12.42
N VAL A 7 -16.57 3.37 11.34
CA VAL A 7 -15.27 3.01 10.77
C VAL A 7 -14.51 4.26 10.32
N ALA A 8 -15.16 5.18 9.59
CA ALA A 8 -14.55 6.43 9.15
C ALA A 8 -14.11 7.31 10.32
N SER A 9 -14.92 7.39 11.38
CA SER A 9 -14.57 8.13 12.61
C SER A 9 -13.38 7.49 13.33
N GLY A 10 -13.33 6.16 13.43
CA GLY A 10 -12.19 5.43 13.98
C GLY A 10 -10.90 5.66 13.18
N MET A 11 -10.98 5.63 11.86
CA MET A 11 -9.84 5.95 10.98
C MET A 11 -9.38 7.40 11.15
N SER A 12 -10.29 8.35 11.32
CA SER A 12 -9.95 9.76 11.56
C SER A 12 -9.22 9.96 12.89
N LEU A 13 -9.61 9.24 13.94
CA LEU A 13 -8.91 9.25 15.23
C LEU A 13 -7.47 8.72 15.11
N MET A 14 -7.23 7.75 14.24
CA MET A 14 -5.88 7.26 13.95
C MET A 14 -4.99 8.35 13.35
N GLY A 15 -5.53 9.28 12.58
CA GLY A 15 -4.79 10.44 12.07
C GLY A 15 -4.14 11.29 13.17
N TYR A 16 -4.66 11.24 14.39
CA TYR A 16 -4.07 11.90 15.55
C TYR A 16 -2.96 11.07 16.23
N PHE A 17 -3.15 9.77 16.39
CA PHE A 17 -2.21 8.89 17.10
C PHE A 17 -1.04 8.45 16.24
N VAL A 18 -1.27 8.13 14.97
CA VAL A 18 -0.25 7.60 14.07
C VAL A 18 0.95 8.52 13.89
N PRO A 19 0.81 9.87 13.73
CA PRO A 19 1.96 10.76 13.63
C PRO A 19 2.84 10.77 14.89
N ARG A 20 2.27 10.55 16.07
CA ARG A 20 3.04 10.44 17.33
C ARG A 20 3.88 9.17 17.34
N ILE A 21 3.30 8.04 16.93
CA ILE A 21 4.01 6.77 16.81
C ILE A 21 5.11 6.88 15.75
N ALA A 22 4.81 7.47 14.60
CA ALA A 22 5.75 7.67 13.51
C ALA A 22 6.93 8.58 13.94
N LYS A 23 6.68 9.61 14.76
CA LYS A 23 7.73 10.45 15.35
C LYS A 23 8.65 9.63 16.25
N ILE A 24 8.10 8.81 17.14
CA ILE A 24 8.89 7.94 18.03
C ILE A 24 9.73 6.95 17.22
N LEU A 25 9.17 6.37 16.17
CA LEU A 25 9.90 5.48 15.25
C LEU A 25 11.05 6.19 14.54
N ALA A 26 10.83 7.44 14.09
CA ALA A 26 11.85 8.24 13.45
C ALA A 26 13.00 8.62 14.40
N ASP A 27 12.67 8.90 15.66
CA ASP A 27 13.66 9.32 16.68
C ASP A 27 14.47 8.16 17.23
N LYS A 28 13.88 6.95 17.31
CA LYS A 28 14.51 5.77 17.95
C LYS A 28 15.14 4.79 16.97
N ARG A 29 14.80 4.84 15.68
CA ARG A 29 15.22 3.85 14.69
C ARG A 29 15.85 4.52 13.46
N THR A 30 16.73 3.77 12.81
CA THR A 30 17.31 4.19 11.53
C THR A 30 16.26 4.14 10.41
N PRO A 31 16.42 4.96 9.35
CA PRO A 31 15.52 4.93 8.20
C PRO A 31 15.35 3.53 7.58
N SER A 32 16.43 2.74 7.53
CA SER A 32 16.38 1.36 7.02
C SER A 32 15.54 0.44 7.91
N GLN A 33 15.69 0.53 9.24
CA GLN A 33 14.89 -0.26 10.17
C GLN A 33 13.40 0.08 10.08
N ASN A 34 13.06 1.36 9.94
CA ASN A 34 11.69 1.81 9.75
C ASN A 34 11.12 1.32 8.41
N PHE A 35 11.93 1.32 7.35
CA PHE A 35 11.51 0.79 6.06
C PHE A 35 11.15 -0.70 6.15
N PHE A 36 12.00 -1.54 6.73
CA PHE A 36 11.71 -2.96 6.89
C PHE A 36 10.51 -3.23 7.80
N LEU A 37 10.38 -2.45 8.88
CA LEU A 37 9.20 -2.54 9.76
C LEU A 37 7.91 -2.25 8.99
N LEU A 38 7.86 -1.16 8.21
CA LEU A 38 6.69 -0.79 7.44
C LEU A 38 6.39 -1.82 6.34
N CYS A 39 7.42 -2.35 5.66
CA CYS A 39 7.24 -3.43 4.70
C CYS A 39 6.62 -4.67 5.36
N GLY A 40 7.08 -5.05 6.55
CA GLY A 40 6.51 -6.16 7.31
C GLY A 40 5.04 -5.93 7.69
N LEU A 41 4.71 -4.73 8.18
CA LEU A 41 3.33 -4.36 8.51
C LEU A 41 2.41 -4.34 7.26
N LEU A 42 2.92 -3.84 6.13
CA LEU A 42 2.19 -3.89 4.86
C LEU A 42 1.92 -5.34 4.42
N MET A 43 2.93 -6.23 4.51
CA MET A 43 2.75 -7.65 4.20
C MET A 43 1.69 -8.30 5.06
N ILE A 44 1.73 -8.10 6.37
CA ILE A 44 0.74 -8.64 7.31
C ILE A 44 -0.66 -8.10 6.98
N GLY A 45 -0.78 -6.82 6.73
CA GLY A 45 -2.05 -6.19 6.39
C GLY A 45 -2.62 -6.67 5.05
N LEU A 46 -1.78 -6.78 4.00
CA LEU A 46 -2.19 -7.27 2.69
C LEU A 46 -2.60 -8.75 2.74
N TRP A 47 -1.83 -9.57 3.46
CA TRP A 47 -2.19 -10.97 3.65
C TRP A 47 -3.49 -11.11 4.44
N GLY A 48 -3.66 -10.33 5.51
CA GLY A 48 -4.89 -10.36 6.31
C GLY A 48 -6.13 -9.92 5.53
N ILE A 49 -6.01 -8.98 4.58
CA ILE A 49 -7.13 -8.62 3.70
C ILE A 49 -7.42 -9.73 2.68
N SER A 50 -6.38 -10.40 2.15
CA SER A 50 -6.55 -11.45 1.14
C SER A 50 -7.32 -12.67 1.63
N GLU A 51 -7.29 -12.94 2.94
CA GLU A 51 -8.08 -14.03 3.55
C GLU A 51 -9.61 -13.74 3.57
N ALA A 52 -10.02 -12.50 3.31
CA ALA A 52 -11.41 -12.06 3.21
C ALA A 52 -12.32 -12.55 4.35
N ILE A 53 -11.79 -12.64 5.58
CA ILE A 53 -12.53 -13.18 6.74
C ILE A 53 -13.67 -12.23 7.10
N PRO A 54 -14.94 -12.67 7.10
CA PRO A 54 -16.08 -11.84 7.45
C PRO A 54 -15.90 -11.20 8.83
N TYR A 55 -16.29 -9.92 8.97
CA TYR A 55 -16.19 -9.09 10.20
C TYR A 55 -14.76 -8.78 10.67
N TRP A 56 -13.77 -9.67 10.51
CA TRP A 56 -12.39 -9.48 10.95
C TRP A 56 -11.53 -8.74 9.92
N GLY A 57 -11.97 -8.64 8.66
CA GLY A 57 -11.26 -7.92 7.59
C GLY A 57 -11.04 -6.43 7.88
N ILE A 58 -11.77 -5.84 8.83
CA ILE A 58 -11.56 -4.46 9.28
C ILE A 58 -10.18 -4.29 9.95
N LEU A 59 -9.70 -5.28 10.72
CA LEU A 59 -8.42 -5.17 11.43
C LEU A 59 -7.22 -5.00 10.50
N PRO A 60 -7.02 -5.86 9.46
CA PRO A 60 -5.94 -5.64 8.50
C PRO A 60 -6.12 -4.37 7.67
N ALA A 61 -7.35 -3.93 7.37
CA ALA A 61 -7.59 -2.66 6.69
C ALA A 61 -7.13 -1.46 7.55
N VAL A 62 -7.45 -1.49 8.84
CA VAL A 62 -6.99 -0.48 9.81
C VAL A 62 -5.48 -0.49 9.95
N LEU A 63 -4.85 -1.68 9.99
CA LEU A 63 -3.38 -1.82 10.02
C LEU A 63 -2.74 -1.22 8.77
N LEU A 64 -3.28 -1.51 7.58
CA LEU A 64 -2.80 -0.93 6.32
C LEU A 64 -2.92 0.60 6.32
N TYR A 65 -4.06 1.13 6.76
CA TYR A 65 -4.27 2.58 6.86
C TYR A 65 -3.26 3.23 7.80
N ALA A 66 -3.06 2.68 9.00
CA ALA A 66 -2.08 3.18 9.96
C ALA A 66 -0.65 3.13 9.39
N THR A 67 -0.30 2.03 8.71
CA THR A 67 1.02 1.86 8.08
C THR A 67 1.25 2.87 6.97
N MET A 68 0.24 3.14 6.13
CA MET A 68 0.28 4.17 5.08
C MET A 68 0.50 5.56 5.67
N GLN A 69 -0.19 5.91 6.76
CA GLN A 69 -0.01 7.19 7.44
C GLN A 69 1.40 7.33 8.04
N CYS A 70 1.92 6.26 8.67
CA CYS A 70 3.31 6.22 9.15
C CYS A 70 4.30 6.42 7.99
N MET A 71 4.10 5.73 6.86
CA MET A 71 4.95 5.85 5.69
C MET A 71 4.95 7.27 5.12
N ASN A 72 3.78 7.90 5.05
CA ASN A 72 3.65 9.29 4.60
C ASN A 72 4.39 10.26 5.51
N TYR A 73 4.27 10.11 6.82
CA TYR A 73 4.98 10.94 7.80
C TYR A 73 6.50 10.76 7.70
N LEU A 74 6.99 9.51 7.75
CA LEU A 74 8.42 9.19 7.72
C LEU A 74 9.07 9.63 6.41
N SER A 75 8.42 9.36 5.27
CA SER A 75 8.92 9.79 3.97
C SER A 75 9.02 11.32 3.88
N SER A 76 8.01 12.05 4.34
CA SER A 76 8.04 13.52 4.37
C SER A 76 9.17 14.02 5.25
N ARG A 77 9.32 13.46 6.44
CA ARG A 77 10.36 13.85 7.39
C ARG A 77 11.76 13.61 6.82
N TYR A 78 12.05 12.41 6.34
CA TYR A 78 13.38 12.08 5.80
C TYR A 78 13.73 12.88 4.56
N LEU A 79 12.76 13.17 3.68
CA LEU A 79 12.98 14.03 2.53
C LEU A 79 13.26 15.48 2.96
N ASN A 80 12.52 16.01 3.94
CA ASN A 80 12.73 17.36 4.47
C ASN A 80 14.09 17.52 5.17
N GLU A 81 14.55 16.48 5.88
CA GLU A 81 15.85 16.48 6.57
C GLU A 81 17.03 16.43 5.58
N LYS A 82 16.87 15.74 4.44
CA LYS A 82 17.94 15.56 3.45
C LYS A 82 17.93 16.57 2.31
N ALA A 83 16.79 17.17 2.00
CA ALA A 83 16.68 18.13 0.92
C ALA A 83 17.26 19.51 1.34
N PRO A 84 18.14 20.11 0.53
CA PRO A 84 18.55 21.51 0.70
C PRO A 84 17.34 22.43 0.72
N SER A 85 17.41 23.51 1.51
CA SER A 85 16.26 24.42 1.73
C SER A 85 15.70 25.03 0.43
N ASP A 86 16.57 25.33 -0.52
CA ASP A 86 16.25 25.88 -1.85
C ASP A 86 15.54 24.88 -2.77
N LYS A 87 15.73 23.56 -2.57
CA LYS A 87 15.16 22.49 -3.39
C LYS A 87 14.05 21.69 -2.71
N ARG A 88 13.74 22.00 -1.47
CA ARG A 88 12.77 21.24 -0.66
C ARG A 88 11.39 21.15 -1.29
N ALA A 89 10.86 22.28 -1.79
CA ALA A 89 9.58 22.33 -2.47
C ALA A 89 9.55 21.43 -3.71
N THR A 90 10.60 21.44 -4.53
CA THR A 90 10.74 20.61 -5.72
C THR A 90 10.77 19.12 -5.38
N VAL A 91 11.53 18.75 -4.34
CA VAL A 91 11.62 17.33 -3.89
C VAL A 91 10.27 16.82 -3.39
N LEU A 92 9.54 17.62 -2.62
CA LEU A 92 8.21 17.25 -2.13
C LEU A 92 7.18 17.16 -3.26
N SER A 93 7.23 18.08 -4.23
CA SER A 93 6.38 18.03 -5.43
C SER A 93 6.67 16.78 -6.27
N PHE A 94 7.94 16.45 -6.48
CA PHE A 94 8.33 15.23 -7.19
C PHE A 94 7.86 13.96 -6.47
N ARG A 95 7.94 13.93 -5.13
CA ARG A 95 7.35 12.83 -4.34
C ARG A 95 5.85 12.69 -4.60
N GLY A 96 5.09 13.81 -4.58
CA GLY A 96 3.65 13.81 -4.86
C GLY A 96 3.35 13.27 -6.26
N LEU A 97 4.09 13.73 -7.27
CA LEU A 97 3.98 13.24 -8.64
C LEU A 97 4.26 11.73 -8.73
N SER A 98 5.35 11.26 -8.14
CA SER A 98 5.70 9.83 -8.13
C SER A 98 4.62 8.97 -7.48
N THR A 99 4.03 9.44 -6.38
CA THR A 99 2.93 8.75 -5.70
C THR A 99 1.70 8.65 -6.60
N ASN A 100 1.31 9.73 -7.27
CA ASN A 100 0.16 9.75 -8.18
C ASN A 100 0.37 8.84 -9.40
N VAL A 101 1.58 8.86 -10.00
CA VAL A 101 1.94 7.96 -11.10
C VAL A 101 1.87 6.50 -10.64
N SER A 102 2.36 6.20 -9.43
CA SER A 102 2.27 4.85 -8.87
C SER A 102 0.82 4.41 -8.66
N TYR A 103 -0.06 5.28 -8.17
CA TYR A 103 -1.49 4.97 -8.06
C TYR A 103 -2.13 4.67 -9.42
N GLY A 104 -1.81 5.47 -10.44
CA GLY A 104 -2.28 5.22 -11.81
C GLY A 104 -1.80 3.87 -12.34
N ALA A 105 -0.52 3.54 -12.15
CA ALA A 105 0.04 2.26 -12.58
C ALA A 105 -0.62 1.07 -11.85
N VAL A 106 -0.81 1.15 -10.53
CA VAL A 106 -1.49 0.09 -9.75
C VAL A 106 -2.94 -0.05 -10.18
N SER A 107 -3.64 1.05 -10.46
CA SER A 107 -5.04 1.01 -10.95
C SER A 107 -5.15 0.30 -12.29
N LEU A 108 -4.22 0.55 -13.22
CA LEU A 108 -4.18 -0.14 -14.51
C LEU A 108 -3.89 -1.63 -14.36
N LEU A 109 -2.93 -2.00 -13.50
CA LEU A 109 -2.63 -3.40 -13.20
C LEU A 109 -3.83 -4.11 -12.57
N TYR A 110 -4.53 -3.46 -11.65
CA TYR A 110 -5.74 -3.99 -11.03
C TYR A 110 -6.87 -4.18 -12.05
N SER A 111 -7.13 -3.19 -12.91
CA SER A 111 -8.12 -3.30 -13.97
C SER A 111 -7.81 -4.45 -14.92
N SER A 112 -6.53 -4.61 -15.29
CA SER A 112 -6.07 -5.71 -16.15
C SER A 112 -6.26 -7.06 -15.48
N LEU A 113 -5.98 -7.16 -14.18
CA LEU A 113 -6.19 -8.38 -13.39
C LEU A 113 -7.67 -8.76 -13.34
N ILE A 114 -8.55 -7.82 -13.03
CA ILE A 114 -10.01 -8.05 -13.02
C ILE A 114 -10.50 -8.51 -14.39
N ALA A 115 -10.03 -7.87 -15.48
CA ALA A 115 -10.38 -8.27 -16.83
C ALA A 115 -9.91 -9.70 -17.14
N TRP A 116 -8.70 -10.05 -16.72
CA TRP A 116 -8.14 -11.39 -16.91
C TRP A 116 -8.91 -12.46 -16.13
N ILE A 117 -9.23 -12.25 -14.86
CA ILE A 117 -10.04 -13.17 -14.04
C ILE A 117 -11.42 -13.37 -14.70
N LYS A 118 -12.07 -12.29 -15.13
CA LYS A 118 -13.37 -12.36 -15.80
C LYS A 118 -13.35 -13.15 -17.11
N LEU A 119 -12.23 -13.13 -17.84
CA LEU A 119 -12.08 -13.91 -19.08
C LEU A 119 -11.91 -15.41 -18.81
N GLN A 120 -11.35 -15.78 -17.67
CA GLN A 120 -11.21 -17.19 -17.29
C GLN A 120 -12.53 -17.80 -16.79
N ASP A 121 -13.42 -16.98 -16.24
CA ASP A 121 -14.68 -17.38 -15.61
C ASP A 121 -15.87 -17.39 -16.60
N VAL A 122 -15.60 -17.30 -17.91
CA VAL A 122 -16.64 -17.30 -18.94
C VAL A 122 -17.14 -18.72 -19.15
N ASN A 123 -18.16 -19.13 -18.40
CA ASN A 123 -19.13 -20.12 -18.83
C ASN A 123 -20.10 -19.42 -19.79
N PRO A 124 -20.22 -19.85 -21.08
CA PRO A 124 -21.04 -19.15 -22.09
C PRO A 124 -22.56 -19.20 -21.82
N GLU A 125 -23.01 -19.96 -20.83
CA GLU A 125 -24.44 -20.20 -20.56
C GLU A 125 -25.05 -19.29 -19.48
N ASP A 126 -24.25 -18.46 -18.78
CA ASP A 126 -24.76 -17.66 -17.66
C ASP A 126 -24.73 -16.15 -18.00
N ASP A 127 -25.77 -15.70 -18.71
CA ASP A 127 -26.03 -14.29 -19.04
C ASP A 127 -26.54 -13.48 -17.80
N GLY A 128 -26.65 -14.11 -16.63
CA GLY A 128 -27.14 -13.55 -15.38
C GLY A 128 -26.09 -13.47 -14.29
N ARG A 129 -25.00 -12.68 -14.47
CA ARG A 129 -24.02 -12.47 -13.37
C ARG A 129 -24.70 -11.88 -12.16
N THR A 130 -24.75 -12.66 -11.08
CA THR A 130 -25.29 -12.24 -9.80
C THR A 130 -24.29 -11.36 -9.04
N LEU A 131 -24.73 -10.62 -8.04
CA LEU A 131 -23.83 -9.86 -7.13
C LEU A 131 -22.77 -10.77 -6.49
N SER A 132 -23.13 -12.04 -6.25
CA SER A 132 -22.21 -13.08 -5.75
C SER A 132 -20.98 -13.32 -6.63
N ASP A 133 -21.14 -13.26 -7.95
CA ASP A 133 -20.04 -13.49 -8.90
C ASP A 133 -19.08 -12.29 -8.94
N GLN A 134 -19.59 -11.07 -8.74
CA GLN A 134 -18.75 -9.88 -8.63
C GLN A 134 -17.92 -9.87 -7.35
N ASP A 135 -18.49 -10.36 -6.26
CA ASP A 135 -17.80 -10.48 -4.97
C ASP A 135 -16.69 -11.54 -5.04
N SER A 136 -16.90 -12.67 -5.72
CA SER A 136 -15.88 -13.72 -5.92
C SER A 136 -14.67 -13.21 -6.69
N VAL A 137 -14.88 -12.53 -7.81
CA VAL A 137 -13.81 -11.90 -8.62
C VAL A 137 -13.03 -10.88 -7.80
N PHE A 138 -13.70 -10.10 -6.96
CA PHE A 138 -13.04 -9.12 -6.09
C PHE A 138 -12.17 -9.79 -5.02
N VAL A 139 -12.67 -10.83 -4.36
CA VAL A 139 -11.93 -11.60 -3.35
C VAL A 139 -10.71 -12.28 -3.97
N GLU A 140 -10.86 -12.89 -5.15
CA GLU A 140 -9.75 -13.49 -5.89
C GLU A 140 -8.68 -12.44 -6.24
N ALA A 141 -9.11 -11.28 -6.74
CA ALA A 141 -8.20 -10.18 -7.05
C ALA A 141 -7.43 -9.68 -5.81
N LEU A 142 -8.07 -9.64 -4.62
CA LEU A 142 -7.40 -9.29 -3.36
C LEU A 142 -6.27 -10.27 -3.01
N GLY A 143 -6.44 -11.56 -3.32
CA GLY A 143 -5.42 -12.59 -3.10
C GLY A 143 -4.10 -12.34 -3.85
N TRP A 144 -4.13 -11.57 -4.94
CA TRP A 144 -2.93 -11.23 -5.72
C TRP A 144 -2.13 -10.07 -5.14
N PHE A 145 -2.71 -9.21 -4.27
CA PHE A 145 -2.03 -8.01 -3.75
C PHE A 145 -0.76 -8.31 -2.95
N PRO A 146 -0.70 -9.31 -2.04
CA PRO A 146 0.53 -9.66 -1.36
C PRO A 146 1.67 -10.03 -2.33
N TRP A 147 1.35 -10.78 -3.38
CA TRP A 147 2.31 -11.20 -4.41
C TRP A 147 2.85 -10.03 -5.22
N TYR A 148 1.98 -9.10 -5.65
CA TYR A 148 2.40 -7.87 -6.33
C TYR A 148 3.36 -7.04 -5.45
N PHE A 149 3.06 -6.94 -4.16
CA PHE A 149 3.92 -6.24 -3.22
C PHE A 149 5.29 -6.90 -3.11
N VAL A 150 5.36 -8.22 -2.95
CA VAL A 150 6.62 -8.99 -2.88
C VAL A 150 7.45 -8.82 -4.16
N ILE A 151 6.83 -8.99 -5.33
CA ILE A 151 7.50 -8.83 -6.62
C ILE A 151 8.06 -7.42 -6.77
N THR A 152 7.29 -6.40 -6.42
CA THR A 152 7.71 -5.00 -6.48
C THR A 152 8.86 -4.73 -5.52
N LEU A 153 8.80 -5.25 -4.29
CA LEU A 153 9.84 -5.09 -3.27
C LEU A 153 11.16 -5.75 -3.70
N ILE A 154 11.10 -6.97 -4.24
CA ILE A 154 12.26 -7.70 -4.77
C ILE A 154 12.85 -6.93 -5.95
N SER A 155 12.03 -6.51 -6.91
CA SER A 155 12.45 -5.78 -8.11
C SER A 155 13.13 -4.46 -7.74
N ALA A 156 12.54 -3.69 -6.82
CA ALA A 156 13.12 -2.46 -6.32
C ALA A 156 14.48 -2.72 -5.63
N THR A 157 14.54 -3.73 -4.76
CA THR A 157 15.78 -4.07 -4.04
C THR A 157 16.89 -4.49 -4.99
N LEU A 158 16.59 -5.32 -5.99
CA LEU A 158 17.55 -5.73 -7.02
C LEU A 158 18.01 -4.54 -7.84
N PHE A 159 17.11 -3.69 -8.30
CA PHE A 159 17.43 -2.49 -9.06
C PHE A 159 18.39 -1.57 -8.30
N PHE A 160 18.10 -1.30 -7.02
CA PHE A 160 18.99 -0.47 -6.20
C PHE A 160 20.35 -1.13 -5.96
N ARG A 161 20.40 -2.43 -5.65
CA ARG A 161 21.68 -3.16 -5.49
C ARG A 161 22.55 -3.10 -6.75
N LEU A 162 21.96 -3.32 -7.93
CA LEU A 162 22.69 -3.29 -9.20
C LEU A 162 23.20 -1.89 -9.55
N ARG A 163 22.38 -0.87 -9.30
CA ARG A 163 22.74 0.52 -9.61
C ARG A 163 23.84 1.07 -8.70
N PHE A 164 23.78 0.75 -7.40
CA PHE A 164 24.77 1.25 -6.44
C PHE A 164 26.07 0.43 -6.43
N ARG A 165 26.02 -0.84 -6.81
CA ARG A 165 27.23 -1.64 -6.99
C ARG A 165 28.16 -1.08 -8.08
N LYS A 166 27.60 -0.51 -9.16
CA LYS A 166 28.38 0.13 -10.25
C LYS A 166 29.05 1.46 -9.83
N LYS A 167 28.73 2.04 -8.70
CA LYS A 167 29.28 3.32 -8.26
C LYS A 167 30.46 3.16 -7.28
N ASN A 168 30.72 1.94 -6.83
CA ASN A 168 31.81 1.58 -5.92
C ASN A 168 32.95 0.77 -6.63
N LEU A 169 32.92 0.70 -7.96
CA LEU A 169 33.97 0.27 -8.85
C LEU A 169 34.44 1.46 -9.68
#